data_bcd14bec4009b54ee86a61c96453962e
#
_entry.id   bcd14bec4009b54ee86a61c96453962e
#
_cell.length_a   1.000
_cell.length_b   1.000
_cell.length_c   1.000
_cell.angle_alpha   90.00
_cell.angle_beta   90.00
_cell.angle_gamma   90.00
#
_symmetry.space_group_name_H-M   'P 1'
#
loop_
_entity.id
_entity.type
_entity.pdbx_description
1 polymer ?
#
loop_
_entity_poly.entity_id
_entity_poly.type
_entity_poly.pdbx_seq_one_letter_code
_entity_poly.pdbx_strand_id
1 'polypeptide(L)'
;MPVETKTDESRQIAQYWDAIAPEFDAIYTGKKNFVSRGLDRLLRKDMYQRFEWVMRKADELRPATVCDVGCGSGRFVSSLAKRGTQVTGVDFAPQMLTLARQLTESEGVASRCKFELSDVLDWKTNESFDMVIAIGFWDYVADPLPRLQVIRKLTKQTFLSAWPRAGTMRMAIRKVRLKAAGCPVYFWERKQVENYLQQAGFRVQSCEILGQLYCFEAKSV
;
A
#
# COMPACT_ATOMS: atom_id res chain seq x y z
N MET A 1 -27.12 16.57 4.67
CA MET A 1 -26.44 16.73 3.38
C MET A 1 -25.81 15.42 2.98
N PRO A 2 -25.97 14.93 1.77
CA PRO A 2 -25.72 13.51 1.47
C PRO A 2 -24.24 13.16 1.46
N VAL A 3 -23.92 12.01 2.01
CA VAL A 3 -22.62 11.32 2.10
C VAL A 3 -22.29 10.61 0.77
N GLU A 4 -22.73 11.13 -0.37
CA GLU A 4 -22.67 10.42 -1.66
C GLU A 4 -21.32 10.53 -2.40
N THR A 5 -20.43 11.45 -2.04
CA THR A 5 -19.21 11.69 -2.81
C THR A 5 -18.04 10.75 -2.51
N LYS A 6 -18.04 10.05 -1.36
CA LYS A 6 -16.96 9.13 -1.00
C LYS A 6 -17.02 7.76 -1.69
N THR A 7 -18.21 7.34 -2.11
CA THR A 7 -18.43 6.05 -2.77
C THR A 7 -18.03 6.03 -4.24
N ASP A 8 -18.11 7.14 -4.95
CA ASP A 8 -17.82 7.17 -6.39
C ASP A 8 -16.33 7.13 -6.70
N GLU A 9 -15.48 7.87 -5.97
CA GLU A 9 -14.03 7.86 -6.19
C GLU A 9 -13.43 6.49 -5.85
N SER A 10 -13.81 5.89 -4.72
CA SER A 10 -13.36 4.53 -4.35
C SER A 10 -13.81 3.48 -5.36
N ARG A 11 -15.02 3.60 -5.91
CA ARG A 11 -15.52 2.70 -6.98
C ARG A 11 -14.74 2.85 -8.27
N GLN A 12 -14.43 4.08 -8.72
CA GLN A 12 -13.64 4.32 -9.93
C GLN A 12 -12.22 3.76 -9.79
N ILE A 13 -11.60 3.93 -8.64
CA ILE A 13 -10.27 3.39 -8.35
C ILE A 13 -10.33 1.85 -8.31
N ALA A 14 -11.36 1.25 -7.70
CA ALA A 14 -11.55 -0.19 -7.69
C ALA A 14 -11.71 -0.76 -9.10
N GLN A 15 -12.55 -0.15 -9.95
CA GLN A 15 -12.73 -0.55 -11.34
C GLN A 15 -11.43 -0.47 -12.14
N TYR A 16 -10.64 0.59 -11.94
CA TYR A 16 -9.34 0.72 -12.56
C TYR A 16 -8.40 -0.43 -12.16
N TRP A 17 -8.30 -0.74 -10.86
CA TRP A 17 -7.45 -1.80 -10.36
C TRP A 17 -7.92 -3.19 -10.78
N ASP A 18 -9.23 -3.44 -10.79
CA ASP A 18 -9.79 -4.69 -11.30
C ASP A 18 -9.48 -4.88 -12.80
N ALA A 19 -9.57 -3.82 -13.60
CA ALA A 19 -9.30 -3.89 -15.04
C ALA A 19 -7.81 -4.18 -15.35
N ILE A 20 -6.87 -3.66 -14.54
CA ILE A 20 -5.43 -3.84 -14.78
C ILE A 20 -4.79 -4.97 -13.94
N ALA A 21 -5.56 -5.63 -13.09
CA ALA A 21 -5.06 -6.68 -12.20
C ALA A 21 -4.23 -7.77 -12.93
N PRO A 22 -4.67 -8.35 -14.08
CA PRO A 22 -3.89 -9.34 -14.80
C PRO A 22 -2.57 -8.80 -15.34
N GLU A 23 -2.56 -7.55 -15.84
CA GLU A 23 -1.34 -6.90 -16.34
C GLU A 23 -0.38 -6.53 -15.21
N PHE A 24 -0.93 -6.13 -14.06
CA PHE A 24 -0.17 -5.80 -12.88
C PHE A 24 0.55 -7.03 -12.31
N ASP A 25 -0.11 -8.17 -12.26
CA ASP A 25 0.48 -9.45 -11.83
C ASP A 25 1.57 -9.92 -12.79
N ALA A 26 1.38 -9.78 -14.11
CA ALA A 26 2.37 -10.12 -15.14
C ALA A 26 3.72 -9.37 -14.99
N ILE A 27 3.73 -8.23 -14.29
CA ILE A 27 4.95 -7.47 -13.98
C ILE A 27 5.86 -8.27 -13.04
N TYR A 28 5.27 -9.06 -12.14
CA TYR A 28 5.99 -9.80 -11.10
C TYR A 28 6.24 -11.27 -11.46
N THR A 29 5.38 -11.88 -12.27
CA THR A 29 5.45 -13.32 -12.63
C THR A 29 6.44 -13.64 -13.74
N GLY A 30 7.16 -12.64 -14.27
CA GLY A 30 8.29 -12.87 -15.19
C GLY A 30 7.92 -13.35 -16.60
N LYS A 31 6.65 -13.32 -17.00
CA LYS A 31 6.17 -13.70 -18.36
C LYS A 31 6.56 -12.70 -19.46
N LYS A 32 7.38 -11.69 -19.15
CA LYS A 32 7.89 -10.68 -20.11
C LYS A 32 9.30 -10.99 -20.59
N ASN A 33 9.61 -10.58 -21.84
CA ASN A 33 10.91 -10.76 -22.48
C ASN A 33 12.05 -10.08 -21.69
N PHE A 34 13.29 -10.60 -21.82
CA PHE A 34 14.48 -10.17 -21.07
C PHE A 34 14.76 -8.65 -21.18
N VAL A 35 14.55 -8.05 -22.35
CA VAL A 35 14.75 -6.61 -22.59
C VAL A 35 13.71 -5.76 -21.84
N SER A 36 12.44 -6.19 -21.83
CA SER A 36 11.38 -5.49 -21.09
C SER A 36 11.58 -5.58 -19.56
N ARG A 37 12.18 -6.66 -19.07
CA ARG A 37 12.55 -6.81 -17.65
C ARG A 37 13.62 -5.82 -17.19
N GLY A 38 14.64 -5.56 -18.02
CA GLY A 38 15.70 -4.59 -17.71
C GLY A 38 15.15 -3.16 -17.65
N LEU A 39 14.31 -2.78 -18.63
CA LEU A 39 13.68 -1.46 -18.68
C LEU A 39 12.64 -1.28 -17.54
N ASP A 40 11.83 -2.30 -17.27
CA ASP A 40 10.89 -2.30 -16.14
C ASP A 40 11.62 -2.15 -14.79
N ARG A 41 12.77 -2.82 -14.62
CA ARG A 41 13.58 -2.71 -13.38
C ARG A 41 14.14 -1.31 -13.18
N LEU A 42 14.56 -0.63 -14.26
CA LEU A 42 15.05 0.74 -14.21
C LEU A 42 13.90 1.73 -13.94
N LEU A 43 12.76 1.57 -14.63
CA LEU A 43 11.59 2.45 -14.52
C LEU A 43 10.80 2.25 -13.22
N ARG A 44 11.00 1.12 -12.54
CA ARG A 44 10.26 0.73 -11.32
C ARG A 44 11.18 0.52 -10.11
N LYS A 45 12.35 1.14 -10.15
CA LYS A 45 13.36 1.04 -9.08
C LYS A 45 12.76 1.34 -7.69
N ASP A 46 11.89 2.34 -7.61
CA ASP A 46 11.16 2.73 -6.41
C ASP A 46 10.25 1.62 -5.85
N MET A 47 9.68 0.76 -6.72
CA MET A 47 8.88 -0.39 -6.27
C MET A 47 9.72 -1.46 -5.57
N TYR A 48 10.93 -1.71 -6.07
CA TYR A 48 11.86 -2.66 -5.43
C TYR A 48 12.44 -2.09 -4.14
N GLN A 49 12.85 -0.81 -4.16
CA GLN A 49 13.43 -0.15 -2.99
C GLN A 49 12.45 -0.09 -1.82
N ARG A 50 11.17 0.28 -2.05
CA ARG A 50 10.16 0.28 -0.97
C ARG A 50 9.85 -1.13 -0.46
N PHE A 51 9.91 -2.15 -1.33
CA PHE A 51 9.74 -3.54 -0.91
C PHE A 51 10.88 -3.98 0.00
N GLU A 52 12.12 -3.77 -0.41
CA GLU A 52 13.31 -4.08 0.40
C GLU A 52 13.31 -3.32 1.74
N TRP A 53 12.86 -2.06 1.72
CA TRP A 53 12.73 -1.25 2.92
C TRP A 53 11.74 -1.85 3.92
N VAL A 54 10.54 -2.23 3.48
CA VAL A 54 9.55 -2.88 4.35
C VAL A 54 10.07 -4.21 4.88
N MET A 55 10.70 -5.03 4.03
CA MET A 55 11.24 -6.32 4.47
C MET A 55 12.35 -6.15 5.51
N ARG A 56 13.26 -5.19 5.31
CA ARG A 56 14.30 -4.85 6.28
C ARG A 56 13.69 -4.41 7.62
N LYS A 57 12.68 -3.55 7.60
CA LYS A 57 11.96 -3.13 8.80
C LYS A 57 11.25 -4.29 9.50
N ALA A 58 10.65 -5.19 8.74
CA ALA A 58 10.04 -6.40 9.32
C ALA A 58 11.08 -7.32 9.97
N ASP A 59 12.25 -7.49 9.35
CA ASP A 59 13.35 -8.30 9.90
C ASP A 59 13.93 -7.66 11.19
N GLU A 60 13.99 -6.31 11.26
CA GLU A 60 14.42 -5.56 12.45
C GLU A 60 13.39 -5.65 13.60
N LEU A 61 12.12 -5.44 13.30
CA LEU A 61 11.03 -5.31 14.29
C LEU A 61 10.41 -6.65 14.70
N ARG A 62 10.50 -7.67 13.84
CA ARG A 62 9.94 -9.02 14.02
C ARG A 62 8.48 -9.02 14.52
N PRO A 63 7.56 -8.33 13.82
CA PRO A 63 6.17 -8.25 14.25
C PRO A 63 5.52 -9.62 14.18
N ALA A 64 4.77 -10.01 15.23
CA ALA A 64 3.99 -11.24 15.22
C ALA A 64 2.75 -11.09 14.31
N THR A 65 2.18 -9.89 14.26
CA THR A 65 0.98 -9.57 13.47
C THR A 65 1.19 -8.32 12.62
N VAL A 66 0.78 -8.39 11.34
CA VAL A 66 0.85 -7.26 10.39
C VAL A 66 -0.49 -7.06 9.69
N CYS A 67 -0.89 -5.81 9.52
CA CYS A 67 -1.97 -5.43 8.59
C CYS A 67 -1.38 -4.69 7.39
N ASP A 68 -1.71 -5.15 6.17
CA ASP A 68 -1.36 -4.50 4.90
C ASP A 68 -2.60 -3.80 4.32
N VAL A 69 -2.65 -2.48 4.42
CA VAL A 69 -3.76 -1.64 3.94
C VAL A 69 -3.53 -1.28 2.48
N GLY A 70 -4.47 -1.67 1.61
CA GLY A 70 -4.30 -1.62 0.16
C GLY A 70 -3.32 -2.69 -0.32
N CYS A 71 -3.54 -3.93 0.10
CA CYS A 71 -2.58 -5.04 -0.09
C CYS A 71 -2.43 -5.47 -1.55
N GLY A 72 -3.35 -5.08 -2.44
CA GLY A 72 -3.34 -5.43 -3.86
C GLY A 72 -3.22 -6.95 -4.06
N SER A 73 -2.33 -7.38 -4.96
CA SER A 73 -2.06 -8.80 -5.26
C SER A 73 -1.30 -9.56 -4.16
N GLY A 74 -1.16 -9.01 -2.95
CA GLY A 74 -0.68 -9.72 -1.76
C GLY A 74 0.84 -9.92 -1.68
N ARG A 75 1.63 -9.14 -2.42
CA ARG A 75 3.08 -9.33 -2.47
C ARG A 75 3.77 -9.12 -1.11
N PHE A 76 3.38 -8.08 -0.36
CA PHE A 76 3.88 -7.87 0.99
C PHE A 76 3.32 -8.92 1.94
N VAL A 77 2.04 -9.25 1.82
CA VAL A 77 1.36 -10.28 2.63
C VAL A 77 2.12 -11.61 2.54
N SER A 78 2.35 -12.11 1.33
CA SER A 78 3.06 -13.38 1.15
C SER A 78 4.49 -13.34 1.69
N SER A 79 5.22 -12.26 1.40
CA SER A 79 6.62 -12.14 1.82
C SER A 79 6.80 -12.02 3.33
N LEU A 80 5.86 -11.36 4.03
CA LEU A 80 5.82 -11.28 5.49
C LEU A 80 5.39 -12.62 6.10
N ALA A 81 4.42 -13.31 5.51
CA ALA A 81 3.96 -14.63 5.95
C ALA A 81 5.06 -15.68 5.85
N LYS A 82 5.93 -15.63 4.82
CA LYS A 82 7.14 -16.48 4.71
C LYS A 82 8.13 -16.28 5.87
N ARG A 83 8.11 -15.12 6.52
CA ARG A 83 8.91 -14.80 7.72
C ARG A 83 8.28 -15.28 9.02
N GLY A 84 7.12 -15.96 8.93
CA GLY A 84 6.40 -16.49 10.09
C GLY A 84 5.36 -15.54 10.69
N THR A 85 5.20 -14.34 10.13
CA THR A 85 4.23 -13.33 10.57
C THR A 85 2.80 -13.73 10.19
N GLN A 86 1.82 -13.49 11.08
CA GLN A 86 0.40 -13.53 10.73
C GLN A 86 0.01 -12.23 10.04
N VAL A 87 -0.52 -12.30 8.83
CA VAL A 87 -0.77 -11.10 8.02
C VAL A 87 -2.23 -11.01 7.61
N THR A 88 -2.83 -9.84 7.84
CA THR A 88 -4.15 -9.49 7.32
C THR A 88 -3.99 -8.46 6.21
N GLY A 89 -4.37 -8.82 4.97
CA GLY A 89 -4.44 -7.90 3.84
C GLY A 89 -5.85 -7.33 3.70
N VAL A 90 -5.96 -6.01 3.56
CA VAL A 90 -7.23 -5.33 3.33
C VAL A 90 -7.17 -4.62 1.98
N ASP A 91 -8.13 -4.88 1.11
CA ASP A 91 -8.24 -4.19 -0.18
C ASP A 91 -9.72 -4.12 -0.61
N PHE A 92 -10.07 -3.10 -1.37
CA PHE A 92 -11.45 -2.94 -1.88
C PHE A 92 -11.65 -3.55 -3.29
N ALA A 93 -10.58 -3.99 -3.97
CA ALA A 93 -10.61 -4.56 -5.31
C ALA A 93 -10.68 -6.10 -5.25
N PRO A 94 -11.82 -6.73 -5.59
CA PRO A 94 -12.00 -8.18 -5.45
C PRO A 94 -11.04 -9.00 -6.32
N GLN A 95 -10.69 -8.52 -7.53
CA GLN A 95 -9.75 -9.21 -8.40
C GLN A 95 -8.33 -9.23 -7.80
N MET A 96 -7.92 -8.13 -7.15
CA MET A 96 -6.64 -8.06 -6.44
C MET A 96 -6.58 -9.10 -5.31
N LEU A 97 -7.65 -9.23 -4.52
CA LEU A 97 -7.69 -10.24 -3.45
C LEU A 97 -7.73 -11.68 -3.99
N THR A 98 -8.31 -11.89 -5.17
CA THR A 98 -8.25 -13.20 -5.84
C THR A 98 -6.80 -13.56 -6.18
N LEU A 99 -6.05 -12.65 -6.77
CA LEU A 99 -4.61 -12.84 -7.04
C LEU A 99 -3.80 -13.03 -5.76
N ALA A 100 -4.11 -12.27 -4.71
CA ALA A 100 -3.42 -12.39 -3.42
C ALA A 100 -3.61 -13.76 -2.77
N ARG A 101 -4.83 -14.33 -2.82
CA ARG A 101 -5.11 -15.69 -2.34
C ARG A 101 -4.34 -16.73 -3.15
N GLN A 102 -4.40 -16.66 -4.48
CA GLN A 102 -3.66 -17.55 -5.38
C GLN A 102 -2.16 -17.50 -5.12
N LEU A 103 -1.60 -16.31 -4.92
CA LEU A 103 -0.19 -16.13 -4.60
C LEU A 103 0.18 -16.82 -3.28
N THR A 104 -0.57 -16.57 -2.21
CA THR A 104 -0.28 -17.14 -0.88
C THR A 104 -0.48 -18.66 -0.84
N GLU A 105 -1.44 -19.20 -1.59
CA GLU A 105 -1.62 -20.63 -1.78
C GLU A 105 -0.45 -21.25 -2.53
N SER A 106 -0.05 -20.68 -3.67
CA SER A 106 1.07 -21.19 -4.48
C SER A 106 2.40 -21.13 -3.75
N GLU A 107 2.55 -20.22 -2.81
CA GLU A 107 3.75 -20.04 -1.98
C GLU A 107 3.68 -20.80 -0.64
N GLY A 108 2.59 -21.53 -0.37
CA GLY A 108 2.42 -22.40 0.80
C GLY A 108 2.28 -21.64 2.13
N VAL A 109 1.84 -20.37 2.09
CA VAL A 109 1.74 -19.51 3.28
C VAL A 109 0.30 -19.09 3.62
N ALA A 110 -0.69 -19.61 2.90
CA ALA A 110 -2.10 -19.25 3.05
C ALA A 110 -2.62 -19.36 4.50
N SER A 111 -2.13 -20.33 5.27
CA SER A 111 -2.52 -20.53 6.68
C SER A 111 -2.13 -19.37 7.61
N ARG A 112 -1.23 -18.47 7.18
CA ARG A 112 -0.82 -17.27 7.91
C ARG A 112 -1.44 -16.00 7.36
N CYS A 113 -2.28 -16.09 6.32
CA CYS A 113 -2.81 -14.96 5.59
C CYS A 113 -4.32 -14.88 5.72
N LYS A 114 -4.83 -13.71 6.08
CA LYS A 114 -6.25 -13.36 6.07
C LYS A 114 -6.48 -12.23 5.08
N PHE A 115 -7.59 -12.25 4.34
CA PHE A 115 -7.91 -11.21 3.37
C PHE A 115 -9.32 -10.68 3.58
N GLU A 116 -9.43 -9.36 3.69
CA GLU A 116 -10.68 -8.62 3.90
C GLU A 116 -10.99 -7.74 2.68
N LEU A 117 -12.17 -7.93 2.11
CA LEU A 117 -12.69 -7.10 1.02
C LEU A 117 -13.41 -5.88 1.61
N SER A 118 -12.70 -4.78 1.78
CA SER A 118 -13.26 -3.55 2.35
C SER A 118 -12.41 -2.33 2.00
N ASP A 119 -13.03 -1.14 1.92
CA ASP A 119 -12.27 0.11 2.15
C ASP A 119 -11.90 0.16 3.65
N VAL A 120 -10.69 0.60 3.95
CA VAL A 120 -10.21 0.70 5.35
C VAL A 120 -11.11 1.58 6.23
N LEU A 121 -11.81 2.56 5.64
CA LEU A 121 -12.77 3.41 6.35
C LEU A 121 -14.03 2.66 6.79
N ASP A 122 -14.43 1.65 6.02
CA ASP A 122 -15.66 0.89 6.24
C ASP A 122 -15.40 -0.43 6.96
N TRP A 123 -14.13 -0.82 7.10
CA TRP A 123 -13.76 -2.08 7.71
C TRP A 123 -14.07 -2.11 9.20
N LYS A 124 -15.06 -2.94 9.55
CA LYS A 124 -15.50 -3.14 10.94
C LYS A 124 -14.65 -4.23 11.59
N THR A 125 -13.65 -3.82 12.36
CA THR A 125 -12.79 -4.74 13.12
C THR A 125 -12.43 -4.17 14.47
N ASN A 126 -12.24 -5.07 15.45
CA ASN A 126 -11.65 -4.77 16.75
C ASN A 126 -10.20 -5.27 16.84
N GLU A 127 -9.66 -5.82 15.74
CA GLU A 127 -8.28 -6.29 15.70
C GLU A 127 -7.31 -5.11 15.70
N SER A 128 -6.14 -5.33 16.26
CA SER A 128 -5.00 -4.41 16.18
C SER A 128 -3.71 -5.20 15.99
N PHE A 129 -2.73 -4.60 15.32
CA PHE A 129 -1.56 -5.28 14.78
C PHE A 129 -0.28 -4.64 15.32
N ASP A 130 0.78 -5.46 15.50
CA ASP A 130 2.07 -4.96 15.95
C ASP A 130 2.66 -3.98 14.94
N MET A 131 2.45 -4.26 13.65
CA MET A 131 2.83 -3.36 12.56
C MET A 131 1.67 -3.21 11.57
N VAL A 132 1.45 -2.00 11.08
CA VAL A 132 0.56 -1.72 9.95
C VAL A 132 1.40 -1.14 8.83
N ILE A 133 1.15 -1.57 7.60
CA ILE A 133 1.80 -1.01 6.42
C ILE A 133 0.74 -0.46 5.45
N ALA A 134 1.08 0.64 4.75
CA ALA A 134 0.27 1.21 3.68
C ALA A 134 1.20 1.69 2.56
N ILE A 135 1.48 0.80 1.59
CA ILE A 135 2.55 0.96 0.60
C ILE A 135 1.96 0.97 -0.83
N GLY A 136 2.06 2.11 -1.51
CA GLY A 136 1.42 2.31 -2.83
C GLY A 136 -0.08 2.59 -2.73
N PHE A 137 -0.54 2.99 -1.57
CA PHE A 137 -1.90 3.30 -1.19
C PHE A 137 -2.19 4.81 -1.30
N TRP A 138 -1.28 5.66 -0.81
CA TRP A 138 -1.45 7.10 -0.68
C TRP A 138 -1.46 7.87 -2.00
N ASP A 139 -1.09 7.22 -3.08
CA ASP A 139 -1.23 7.74 -4.45
C ASP A 139 -2.69 8.05 -4.81
N TYR A 140 -3.65 7.34 -4.21
CA TYR A 140 -5.07 7.33 -4.58
C TYR A 140 -5.97 7.93 -3.50
N VAL A 141 -5.41 8.60 -2.51
CA VAL A 141 -6.13 9.15 -1.37
C VAL A 141 -6.09 10.67 -1.42
N ALA A 142 -7.25 11.32 -1.63
CA ALA A 142 -7.37 12.78 -1.66
C ALA A 142 -7.25 13.41 -0.25
N ASP A 143 -7.90 12.79 0.73
CA ASP A 143 -7.88 13.21 2.14
C ASP A 143 -7.32 12.07 3.01
N PRO A 144 -6.05 12.16 3.44
CA PRO A 144 -5.41 11.10 4.23
C PRO A 144 -5.90 11.00 5.66
N LEU A 145 -6.36 12.10 6.28
CA LEU A 145 -6.55 12.17 7.71
C LEU A 145 -7.57 11.14 8.25
N PRO A 146 -8.77 10.96 7.66
CA PRO A 146 -9.72 9.95 8.13
C PRO A 146 -9.15 8.53 8.09
N ARG A 147 -8.41 8.18 7.00
CA ARG A 147 -7.78 6.87 6.85
C ARG A 147 -6.64 6.66 7.85
N LEU A 148 -5.82 7.67 8.07
CA LEU A 148 -4.76 7.64 9.09
C LEU A 148 -5.33 7.44 10.50
N GLN A 149 -6.47 8.06 10.83
CA GLN A 149 -7.14 7.89 12.13
C GLN A 149 -7.64 6.45 12.34
N VAL A 150 -8.15 5.80 11.28
CA VAL A 150 -8.50 4.37 11.33
C VAL A 150 -7.25 3.52 11.49
N ILE A 151 -6.24 3.74 10.64
CA ILE A 151 -4.95 3.02 10.68
C ILE A 151 -4.30 3.19 12.07
N ARG A 152 -4.42 4.36 12.69
CA ARG A 152 -3.90 4.59 14.03
C ARG A 152 -4.53 3.64 15.06
N LYS A 153 -5.83 3.40 15.00
CA LYS A 153 -6.54 2.47 15.90
C LYS A 153 -6.11 1.01 15.68
N LEU A 154 -5.76 0.67 14.45
CA LEU A 154 -5.26 -0.66 14.09
C LEU A 154 -3.80 -0.89 14.52
N THR A 155 -3.03 0.19 14.77
CA THR A 155 -1.58 0.13 15.01
C THR A 155 -1.26 0.06 16.50
N LYS A 156 -0.70 -1.06 16.97
CA LYS A 156 -0.17 -1.19 18.33
C LYS A 156 1.17 -0.47 18.52
N GLN A 157 2.11 -0.69 17.57
CA GLN A 157 3.49 -0.23 17.73
C GLN A 157 3.97 0.61 16.55
N THR A 158 4.02 0.02 15.35
CA THR A 158 4.69 0.64 14.18
C THR A 158 3.77 0.76 12.99
N PHE A 159 3.82 1.92 12.35
CA PHE A 159 3.20 2.19 11.06
C PHE A 159 4.27 2.50 10.02
N LEU A 160 4.28 1.76 8.91
CA LEU A 160 5.13 2.02 7.75
C LEU A 160 4.28 2.51 6.58
N SER A 161 4.67 3.62 5.99
CA SER A 161 3.92 4.20 4.87
C SER A 161 4.85 4.75 3.79
N ALA A 162 4.44 4.62 2.52
CA ALA A 162 5.18 5.16 1.38
C ALA A 162 4.30 6.13 0.59
N TRP A 163 4.75 7.37 0.47
CA TRP A 163 4.02 8.50 -0.08
C TRP A 163 4.68 9.03 -1.36
N PRO A 164 3.95 9.24 -2.45
CA PRO A 164 4.52 9.81 -3.67
C PRO A 164 4.88 11.29 -3.46
N ARG A 165 6.12 11.62 -3.84
CA ARG A 165 6.70 12.96 -3.64
C ARG A 165 6.12 13.95 -4.65
N ALA A 166 5.73 15.13 -4.16
CA ALA A 166 5.44 16.29 -5.00
C ALA A 166 6.73 16.85 -5.65
N GLY A 167 6.57 17.60 -6.76
CA GLY A 167 7.65 18.39 -7.36
C GLY A 167 8.59 17.63 -8.30
N THR A 168 8.27 16.39 -8.73
CA THR A 168 9.10 15.66 -9.69
C THR A 168 8.50 15.66 -11.10
N MET A 169 9.34 15.75 -12.14
CA MET A 169 8.87 15.77 -13.54
C MET A 169 8.10 14.49 -13.92
N ARG A 170 8.54 13.34 -13.40
CA ARG A 170 7.87 12.05 -13.60
C ARG A 170 6.45 12.02 -13.02
N MET A 171 6.21 12.80 -11.98
CA MET A 171 4.91 13.02 -11.36
C MET A 171 3.92 13.69 -12.32
N ALA A 172 4.34 14.73 -13.02
CA ALA A 172 3.48 15.46 -13.95
C ALA A 172 2.99 14.52 -15.09
N ILE A 173 3.89 13.72 -15.65
CA ILE A 173 3.56 12.73 -16.69
C ILE A 173 2.60 11.66 -16.14
N ARG A 174 2.86 11.14 -14.94
CA ARG A 174 2.01 10.14 -14.29
C ARG A 174 0.61 10.68 -14.00
N LYS A 175 0.52 11.94 -13.53
CA LYS A 175 -0.75 12.60 -13.23
C LYS A 175 -1.62 12.73 -14.47
N VAL A 176 -1.05 13.19 -15.59
CA VAL A 176 -1.77 13.34 -16.87
C VAL A 176 -2.25 11.98 -17.39
N ARG A 177 -1.37 10.99 -17.42
CA ARG A 177 -1.69 9.64 -17.91
C ARG A 177 -2.80 8.96 -17.11
N LEU A 178 -2.71 8.99 -15.79
CA LEU A 178 -3.68 8.31 -14.92
C LEU A 178 -5.00 9.06 -14.85
N LYS A 179 -4.98 10.40 -14.90
CA LYS A 179 -6.22 11.19 -15.01
C LYS A 179 -6.96 10.85 -16.30
N ALA A 180 -6.26 10.69 -17.43
CA ALA A 180 -6.87 10.27 -18.70
C ALA A 180 -7.45 8.83 -18.63
N ALA A 181 -6.93 7.97 -17.75
CA ALA A 181 -7.45 6.63 -17.48
C ALA A 181 -8.54 6.60 -16.39
N GLY A 182 -9.08 7.75 -15.97
CA GLY A 182 -10.12 7.83 -14.93
C GLY A 182 -9.63 7.54 -13.51
N CYS A 183 -8.31 7.47 -13.28
CA CYS A 183 -7.72 7.20 -11.98
C CYS A 183 -6.99 8.44 -11.45
N PRO A 184 -7.58 9.21 -10.53
CA PRO A 184 -6.91 10.37 -9.94
C PRO A 184 -5.72 9.93 -9.09
N VAL A 185 -4.64 10.73 -9.10
CA VAL A 185 -3.47 10.50 -8.26
C VAL A 185 -3.03 11.77 -7.55
N TYR A 186 -2.57 11.58 -6.31
CA TYR A 186 -2.17 12.62 -5.40
C TYR A 186 -0.68 12.52 -5.09
N PHE A 187 -0.07 13.66 -4.77
CA PHE A 187 1.34 13.78 -4.47
C PHE A 187 1.52 14.72 -3.28
N TRP A 188 2.52 14.44 -2.47
CA TRP A 188 2.62 15.00 -1.13
C TRP A 188 3.96 15.67 -0.90
N GLU A 189 3.94 16.76 -0.18
CA GLU A 189 5.15 17.34 0.40
C GLU A 189 5.45 16.66 1.73
N ARG A 190 6.74 16.54 2.07
CA ARG A 190 7.18 15.90 3.31
C ARG A 190 6.50 16.47 4.55
N LYS A 191 6.48 17.81 4.67
CA LYS A 191 5.87 18.51 5.82
C LYS A 191 4.36 18.26 5.93
N GLN A 192 3.65 18.14 4.80
CA GLN A 192 2.22 17.80 4.80
C GLN A 192 1.99 16.40 5.39
N VAL A 193 2.80 15.42 4.98
CA VAL A 193 2.69 14.05 5.51
C VAL A 193 3.00 13.99 6.99
N GLU A 194 4.09 14.65 7.44
CA GLU A 194 4.46 14.71 8.86
C GLU A 194 3.33 15.31 9.69
N ASN A 195 2.66 16.35 9.17
CA ASN A 195 1.55 17.01 9.83
C ASN A 195 0.31 16.09 9.93
N TYR A 196 -0.04 15.38 8.85
CA TYR A 196 -1.12 14.40 8.86
C TYR A 196 -0.86 13.25 9.84
N LEU A 197 0.36 12.72 9.85
CA LEU A 197 0.75 11.66 10.79
C LEU A 197 0.61 12.13 12.25
N GLN A 198 1.07 13.34 12.55
CA GLN A 198 0.95 13.93 13.88
C GLN A 198 -0.52 14.15 14.28
N GLN A 199 -1.36 14.72 13.41
CA GLN A 199 -2.77 14.93 13.64
C GLN A 199 -3.53 13.62 13.87
N ALA A 200 -3.10 12.53 13.24
CA ALA A 200 -3.67 11.20 13.45
C ALA A 200 -3.18 10.50 14.72
N GLY A 201 -2.27 11.08 15.50
CA GLY A 201 -1.72 10.50 16.72
C GLY A 201 -0.52 9.56 16.50
N PHE A 202 0.25 9.81 15.44
CA PHE A 202 1.52 9.13 15.20
C PHE A 202 2.70 10.05 15.51
N ARG A 203 3.78 9.47 16.00
CA ARG A 203 5.09 10.11 16.14
C ARG A 203 6.05 9.57 15.10
N VAL A 204 6.47 10.42 14.16
CA VAL A 204 7.45 10.06 13.12
C VAL A 204 8.78 9.70 13.78
N GLN A 205 9.34 8.55 13.43
CA GLN A 205 10.65 8.07 13.87
C GLN A 205 11.70 8.33 12.81
N SER A 206 11.38 8.03 11.55
CA SER A 206 12.28 8.25 10.43
C SER A 206 11.52 8.52 9.14
N CYS A 207 12.22 9.16 8.19
CA CYS A 207 11.74 9.34 6.82
C CYS A 207 12.91 9.12 5.86
N GLU A 208 12.86 8.03 5.10
CA GLU A 208 13.81 7.72 4.03
C GLU A 208 13.24 8.17 2.68
N ILE A 209 14.12 8.65 1.79
CA ILE A 209 13.75 8.99 0.41
C ILE A 209 14.19 7.85 -0.50
N LEU A 210 13.23 7.11 -1.04
CA LEU A 210 13.46 5.99 -1.94
C LEU A 210 12.91 6.33 -3.33
N GLY A 211 13.79 6.79 -4.20
CA GLY A 211 13.41 7.27 -5.53
C GLY A 211 12.40 8.42 -5.47
N GLN A 212 11.18 8.16 -5.92
CA GLN A 212 10.08 9.15 -5.95
C GLN A 212 9.16 9.08 -4.72
N LEU A 213 9.59 8.43 -3.64
CA LEU A 213 8.77 8.19 -2.46
C LEU A 213 9.41 8.75 -1.20
N TYR A 214 8.57 9.26 -0.30
CA TYR A 214 8.87 9.38 1.12
C TYR A 214 8.40 8.11 1.82
N CYS A 215 9.31 7.42 2.49
CA CYS A 215 9.03 6.23 3.28
C CYS A 215 9.13 6.58 4.76
N PHE A 216 8.00 6.61 5.44
CA PHE A 216 7.90 6.97 6.85
C PHE A 216 7.77 5.75 7.74
N GLU A 217 8.57 5.71 8.79
CA GLU A 217 8.33 4.90 9.97
C GLU A 217 7.77 5.80 11.06
N ALA A 218 6.64 5.42 11.63
CA ALA A 218 6.00 6.14 12.71
C ALA A 218 5.55 5.18 13.82
N LYS A 219 5.53 5.65 15.05
CA LYS A 219 5.03 4.92 16.23
C LYS A 219 3.68 5.47 16.64
N SER A 220 2.80 4.58 17.13
CA SER A 220 1.58 5.00 17.79
C SER A 220 1.92 5.71 19.13
N VAL A 221 1.28 6.85 19.38
CA VAL A 221 1.42 7.62 20.63
C VAL A 221 0.20 7.37 21.52
#